data_34f921dde068bb637fcae9ab8072b762
#
_entry.id   34f921dde068bb637fcae9ab8072b762
#
_cell.length_a   1.000
_cell.length_b   1.000
_cell.length_c   1.000
_cell.angle_alpha   90.00
_cell.angle_beta   90.00
_cell.angle_gamma   90.00
#
_symmetry.space_group_name_H-M   'P 1'
#
loop_
_entity.id
_entity.type
_entity.pdbx_description
1 polymer ?
#
loop_
_entity_poly.entity_id
_entity_poly.type
_entity_poly.pdbx_seq_one_letter_code
_entity_poly.pdbx_strand_id
1 'polypeptide(L)'
;MMEKDEKIYESKITHIFDKYVILAVTISILITYFTGGDISYIIFGIIGVLLLYILTFKKIRIVVRNNELVYNYKKNNEIFNFDRYRFKAIVRGERRQYRLEATNENGEVKLINCDYLGWKNFKELINELKIDTEYIN
;
A
#
# COMPACT_ATOMS: atom_id res chain seq x y z
N MET A 1 -23.04 -25.27 -4.88
CA MET A 1 -22.73 -23.83 -4.67
C MET A 1 -21.25 -23.66 -4.92
N MET A 2 -20.87 -23.10 -6.04
CA MET A 2 -19.45 -22.79 -6.28
C MET A 2 -19.06 -21.66 -5.34
N GLU A 3 -18.17 -21.95 -4.38
CA GLU A 3 -17.54 -20.97 -3.53
C GLU A 3 -16.81 -19.99 -4.46
N LYS A 4 -17.27 -18.72 -4.47
CA LYS A 4 -16.66 -17.68 -5.29
C LYS A 4 -15.26 -17.47 -4.73
N ASP A 5 -14.24 -17.81 -5.48
CA ASP A 5 -12.84 -17.53 -5.14
C ASP A 5 -12.64 -16.00 -5.01
N GLU A 6 -12.76 -15.53 -3.80
CA GLU A 6 -12.49 -14.14 -3.44
C GLU A 6 -11.03 -14.04 -3.00
N LYS A 7 -10.22 -13.31 -3.77
CA LYS A 7 -8.83 -13.03 -3.39
C LYS A 7 -8.68 -11.65 -2.81
N ILE A 8 -8.06 -11.59 -1.65
CA ILE A 8 -7.89 -10.37 -0.86
C ILE A 8 -6.41 -10.00 -0.82
N TYR A 9 -6.09 -8.78 -1.26
CA TYR A 9 -4.78 -8.17 -1.19
C TYR A 9 -4.82 -6.99 -0.24
N GLU A 10 -4.07 -7.06 0.85
CA GLU A 10 -4.03 -6.01 1.87
C GLU A 10 -2.63 -5.43 2.02
N SER A 11 -2.58 -4.14 2.33
CA SER A 11 -1.33 -3.49 2.73
C SER A 11 -0.83 -4.10 4.04
N LYS A 12 0.42 -4.59 4.04
CA LYS A 12 1.06 -5.10 5.26
C LYS A 12 1.71 -3.96 6.02
N ILE A 13 1.29 -3.77 7.25
CA ILE A 13 1.87 -2.80 8.19
C ILE A 13 3.38 -3.04 8.38
N THR A 14 3.81 -4.29 8.35
CA THR A 14 5.18 -4.71 8.66
C THR A 14 6.27 -4.08 7.80
N HIS A 15 6.02 -3.80 6.52
CA HIS A 15 7.06 -3.28 5.62
C HIS A 15 7.42 -1.80 5.84
N ILE A 16 6.49 -1.01 6.34
CA ILE A 16 6.72 0.41 6.62
C ILE A 16 7.21 0.56 8.06
N PHE A 17 6.73 -0.29 8.95
CA PHE A 17 7.06 -0.30 10.35
C PHE A 17 8.57 -0.46 10.59
N ASP A 18 9.22 -1.38 9.87
CA ASP A 18 10.65 -1.67 10.07
C ASP A 18 11.55 -0.45 9.79
N LYS A 19 11.30 0.29 8.70
CA LYS A 19 12.14 1.43 8.32
C LYS A 19 11.96 2.64 9.23
N TYR A 20 10.74 3.01 9.51
CA TYR A 20 10.45 4.20 10.31
C TYR A 20 10.72 3.99 11.80
N VAL A 21 10.49 2.78 12.32
CA VAL A 21 10.80 2.44 13.70
C VAL A 21 12.30 2.44 13.92
N ILE A 22 13.08 1.83 13.03
CA ILE A 22 14.56 1.84 13.12
C ILE A 22 15.06 3.29 13.09
N LEU A 23 14.57 4.10 12.15
CA LEU A 23 14.98 5.50 12.04
C LEU A 23 14.63 6.29 13.31
N ALA A 24 13.42 6.10 13.85
CA ALA A 24 12.97 6.78 15.06
C ALA A 24 13.77 6.39 16.30
N VAL A 25 14.03 5.10 16.45
CA VAL A 25 14.87 4.61 17.55
C VAL A 25 16.28 5.17 17.45
N THR A 26 16.87 5.18 16.25
CA THR A 26 18.21 5.73 16.02
C THR A 26 18.27 7.22 16.35
N ILE A 27 17.29 8.02 15.88
CA ILE A 27 17.23 9.46 16.18
C ILE A 27 17.03 9.70 17.67
N SER A 28 16.17 8.94 18.35
CA SER A 28 15.92 9.07 19.78
C SER A 28 17.18 8.77 20.61
N ILE A 29 17.95 7.75 20.24
CA ILE A 29 19.22 7.41 20.88
C ILE A 29 20.23 8.55 20.69
N LEU A 30 20.37 9.08 19.47
CA LEU A 30 21.28 10.18 19.18
C LEU A 30 20.93 11.45 19.99
N ILE A 31 19.66 11.82 20.04
CA ILE A 31 19.21 12.98 20.82
C ILE A 31 19.55 12.79 22.29
N THR A 32 19.26 11.61 22.88
CA THR A 32 19.55 11.31 24.26
C THR A 32 21.06 11.39 24.55
N TYR A 33 21.87 10.85 23.65
CA TYR A 33 23.33 10.89 23.78
C TYR A 33 23.88 12.34 23.77
N PHE A 34 23.42 13.19 22.86
CA PHE A 34 23.88 14.57 22.75
C PHE A 34 23.33 15.51 23.83
N THR A 35 22.15 15.24 24.37
CA THR A 35 21.54 16.09 25.39
C THR A 35 21.85 15.65 26.81
N GLY A 36 22.52 14.50 27.00
CA GLY A 36 22.73 13.92 28.31
C GLY A 36 21.43 13.56 29.03
N GLY A 37 20.36 13.34 28.27
CA GLY A 37 19.00 13.15 28.77
C GLY A 37 18.76 11.79 29.38
N ASP A 38 17.65 11.69 30.11
CA ASP A 38 17.21 10.48 30.75
C ASP A 38 16.58 9.50 29.74
N ILE A 39 16.61 8.20 30.02
CA ILE A 39 16.00 7.13 29.21
C ILE A 39 14.53 7.39 28.89
N SER A 40 13.83 8.14 29.74
CA SER A 40 12.44 8.58 29.51
C SER A 40 12.24 9.28 28.16
N TYR A 41 13.18 10.08 27.67
CA TYR A 41 13.10 10.76 26.37
C TYR A 41 13.09 9.78 25.19
N ILE A 42 13.82 8.67 25.29
CA ILE A 42 13.82 7.60 24.28
C ILE A 42 12.43 6.97 24.21
N ILE A 43 11.84 6.65 25.37
CA ILE A 43 10.52 6.03 25.46
C ILE A 43 9.45 6.95 24.87
N PHE A 44 9.44 8.24 25.23
CA PHE A 44 8.51 9.21 24.67
C PHE A 44 8.68 9.41 23.16
N GLY A 45 9.92 9.41 22.66
CA GLY A 45 10.20 9.48 21.24
C GLY A 45 9.63 8.29 20.46
N ILE A 46 9.81 7.08 20.97
CA ILE A 46 9.27 5.85 20.37
C ILE A 46 7.74 5.88 20.37
N ILE A 47 7.12 6.22 21.51
CA ILE A 47 5.65 6.32 21.62
C ILE A 47 5.11 7.37 20.63
N GLY A 48 5.75 8.53 20.53
CA GLY A 48 5.34 9.60 19.60
C GLY A 48 5.38 9.14 18.13
N VAL A 49 6.43 8.43 17.74
CA VAL A 49 6.54 7.90 16.37
C VAL A 49 5.51 6.80 16.11
N LEU A 50 5.27 5.91 17.09
CA LEU A 50 4.23 4.89 16.95
C LEU A 50 2.84 5.51 16.78
N LEU A 51 2.52 6.55 17.55
CA LEU A 51 1.26 7.28 17.43
C LEU A 51 1.13 7.96 16.06
N LEU A 52 2.16 8.68 15.61
CA LEU A 52 2.17 9.29 14.29
C LEU A 52 1.99 8.24 13.19
N TYR A 53 2.63 7.10 13.34
CA TYR A 53 2.49 6.00 12.39
C TYR A 53 1.05 5.48 12.32
N ILE A 54 0.42 5.20 13.48
CA ILE A 54 -0.97 4.75 13.54
C ILE A 54 -1.93 5.77 12.91
N LEU A 55 -1.68 7.07 13.15
CA LEU A 55 -2.50 8.15 12.62
C LEU A 55 -2.33 8.36 11.10
N THR A 56 -1.12 8.11 10.59
CA THR A 56 -0.79 8.31 9.16
C THR A 56 -1.00 7.07 8.32
N PHE A 57 -1.10 5.89 8.95
CA PHE A 57 -1.26 4.63 8.23
C PHE A 57 -2.56 4.59 7.45
N LYS A 58 -2.43 4.36 6.15
CA LYS A 58 -3.55 4.22 5.23
C LYS A 58 -3.69 2.77 4.81
N LYS A 59 -4.67 2.07 5.37
CA LYS A 59 -4.95 0.70 4.98
C LYS A 59 -5.57 0.69 3.58
N ILE A 60 -4.91 -0.03 2.67
CA ILE A 60 -5.43 -0.33 1.34
C ILE A 60 -5.83 -1.79 1.32
N ARG A 61 -7.02 -2.07 0.81
CA ARG A 61 -7.52 -3.42 0.58
C ARG A 61 -8.08 -3.51 -0.82
N ILE A 62 -7.55 -4.44 -1.59
CA ILE A 62 -8.04 -4.77 -2.94
C ILE A 62 -8.63 -6.17 -2.87
N VAL A 63 -9.87 -6.30 -3.30
CA VAL A 63 -10.59 -7.57 -3.35
C VAL A 63 -10.90 -7.87 -4.81
N VAL A 64 -10.41 -9.00 -5.30
CA VAL A 64 -10.71 -9.48 -6.65
C VAL A 64 -11.78 -10.56 -6.54
N ARG A 65 -12.90 -10.33 -7.20
CA ARG A 65 -14.01 -11.27 -7.36
C ARG A 65 -14.14 -11.63 -8.82
N ASN A 66 -14.96 -12.65 -9.13
CA ASN A 66 -15.09 -13.20 -10.49
C ASN A 66 -15.29 -12.16 -11.61
N ASN A 67 -15.99 -11.06 -11.34
CA ASN A 67 -16.30 -10.04 -12.35
C ASN A 67 -16.00 -8.59 -11.92
N GLU A 68 -15.38 -8.39 -10.78
CA GLU A 68 -15.13 -7.06 -10.24
C GLU A 68 -13.88 -6.99 -9.38
N LEU A 69 -13.25 -5.83 -9.39
CA LEU A 69 -12.21 -5.43 -8.45
C LEU A 69 -12.78 -4.37 -7.52
N VAL A 70 -12.72 -4.62 -6.22
CA VAL A 70 -13.15 -3.68 -5.19
C VAL A 70 -11.92 -3.07 -4.52
N TYR A 71 -11.77 -1.76 -4.66
CA TYR A 71 -10.69 -1.00 -4.05
C TYR A 71 -11.20 -0.24 -2.84
N ASN A 72 -10.72 -0.62 -1.68
CA ASN A 72 -11.06 0.01 -0.42
C ASN A 72 -9.88 0.85 0.07
N TYR A 73 -10.09 2.15 0.12
CA TYR A 73 -9.12 3.10 0.61
C TYR A 73 -9.76 4.06 1.60
N LYS A 74 -9.32 4.04 2.85
CA LYS A 74 -9.95 4.77 3.96
C LYS A 74 -11.43 4.35 4.13
N LYS A 75 -12.35 5.30 3.91
CA LYS A 75 -13.81 5.10 3.96
C LYS A 75 -14.45 4.97 2.57
N ASN A 76 -13.65 5.11 1.51
CA ASN A 76 -14.14 5.06 0.15
C ASN A 76 -13.97 3.65 -0.42
N ASN A 77 -15.06 3.12 -0.97
CA ASN A 77 -15.07 1.87 -1.70
C ASN A 77 -15.34 2.18 -3.16
N GLU A 78 -14.43 1.82 -4.04
CA GLU A 78 -14.62 1.94 -5.48
C GLU A 78 -14.70 0.54 -6.08
N ILE A 79 -15.69 0.33 -6.96
CA ILE A 79 -15.93 -0.95 -7.61
C ILE A 79 -15.67 -0.80 -9.11
N PHE A 80 -14.82 -1.65 -9.64
CA PHE A 80 -14.44 -1.70 -11.05
C PHE A 80 -14.89 -3.01 -11.66
N ASN A 81 -15.89 -2.98 -12.51
CA ASN A 81 -16.39 -4.15 -13.23
C ASN A 81 -15.48 -4.49 -14.40
N PHE A 82 -15.07 -5.75 -14.54
CA PHE A 82 -14.16 -6.18 -15.62
C PHE A 82 -14.76 -6.05 -17.02
N ASP A 83 -16.07 -6.03 -17.12
CA ASP A 83 -16.77 -5.80 -18.40
C ASP A 83 -16.68 -4.35 -18.88
N ARG A 84 -16.51 -3.39 -17.95
CA ARG A 84 -16.49 -1.94 -18.22
C ARG A 84 -15.12 -1.30 -18.13
N TYR A 85 -14.19 -1.94 -17.42
CA TYR A 85 -12.86 -1.40 -17.16
C TYR A 85 -11.77 -2.32 -17.69
N ARG A 86 -10.80 -1.73 -18.36
CA ARG A 86 -9.55 -2.39 -18.72
C ARG A 86 -8.46 -1.96 -17.75
N PHE A 87 -7.65 -2.91 -17.33
CA PHE A 87 -6.60 -2.68 -16.35
C PHE A 87 -5.23 -2.78 -16.98
N LYS A 88 -4.32 -1.93 -16.52
CA LYS A 88 -2.91 -1.94 -16.85
C LYS A 88 -2.10 -1.73 -15.58
N ALA A 89 -1.05 -2.51 -15.39
CA ALA A 89 -0.15 -2.32 -14.27
C ALA A 89 0.98 -1.37 -14.64
N ILE A 90 1.29 -0.43 -13.76
CA ILE A 90 2.37 0.54 -13.96
C ILE A 90 3.34 0.44 -12.79
N VAL A 91 4.62 0.24 -13.11
CA VAL A 91 5.73 0.30 -12.14
C VAL A 91 6.60 1.50 -12.51
N ARG A 92 6.69 2.49 -11.62
CA ARG A 92 7.37 3.76 -11.91
C ARG A 92 8.55 4.02 -10.99
N GLY A 93 9.67 4.39 -11.60
CA GLY A 93 10.85 4.96 -10.97
C GLY A 93 11.68 4.02 -10.10
N GLU A 94 12.80 4.51 -9.61
CA GLU A 94 13.74 3.78 -8.75
C GLU A 94 13.13 3.33 -7.41
N ARG A 95 12.16 4.08 -6.88
CA ARG A 95 11.44 3.75 -5.63
C ARG A 95 10.29 2.76 -5.82
N ARG A 96 10.13 2.21 -7.03
CA ARG A 96 9.12 1.20 -7.38
C ARG A 96 7.73 1.56 -6.86
N GLN A 97 7.14 2.62 -7.44
CA GLN A 97 5.74 2.93 -7.21
C GLN A 97 4.88 1.94 -8.01
N TYR A 98 3.92 1.33 -7.35
CA TYR A 98 3.01 0.35 -7.93
C TYR A 98 1.63 0.96 -8.12
N ARG A 99 1.14 0.98 -9.34
CA ARG A 99 -0.18 1.52 -9.66
C ARG A 99 -0.93 0.62 -10.61
N LEU A 100 -2.24 0.55 -10.46
CA LEU A 100 -3.14 0.02 -11.47
C LEU A 100 -3.85 1.19 -12.14
N GLU A 101 -3.84 1.19 -13.44
CA GLU A 101 -4.62 2.09 -14.28
C GLU A 101 -5.88 1.35 -14.70
N ALA A 102 -7.05 1.88 -14.36
CA ALA A 102 -8.34 1.38 -14.76
C ALA A 102 -8.97 2.36 -15.76
N THR A 103 -9.12 1.94 -17.00
CA THR A 103 -9.70 2.75 -18.09
C THR A 103 -11.09 2.24 -18.39
N ASN A 104 -12.09 3.12 -18.34
CA ASN A 104 -13.47 2.78 -18.70
C ASN A 104 -13.69 2.85 -20.22
N GLU A 105 -14.90 2.46 -20.66
CA GLU A 105 -15.30 2.50 -22.06
C GLU A 105 -15.27 3.90 -22.69
N ASN A 106 -15.43 4.95 -21.86
CA ASN A 106 -15.40 6.36 -22.31
C ASN A 106 -13.95 6.91 -22.40
N GLY A 107 -12.96 6.11 -22.09
CA GLY A 107 -11.54 6.53 -22.07
C GLY A 107 -11.14 7.28 -20.78
N GLU A 108 -12.00 7.35 -19.77
CA GLU A 108 -11.62 7.92 -18.49
C GLU A 108 -10.68 6.97 -17.73
N VAL A 109 -9.60 7.51 -17.23
CA VAL A 109 -8.56 6.76 -16.53
C VAL A 109 -8.62 7.06 -15.03
N LYS A 110 -8.70 5.99 -14.22
CA LYS A 110 -8.55 6.06 -12.77
C LYS A 110 -7.28 5.35 -12.34
N LEU A 111 -6.50 6.00 -11.49
CA LEU A 111 -5.28 5.44 -10.93
C LEU A 111 -5.55 4.87 -9.53
N ILE A 112 -5.28 3.58 -9.37
CA ILE A 112 -5.39 2.87 -8.10
C ILE A 112 -3.97 2.75 -7.52
N ASN A 113 -3.74 3.35 -6.37
CA ASN A 113 -2.46 3.28 -5.69
C ASN A 113 -2.29 1.92 -5.00
N CYS A 114 -1.24 1.19 -5.39
CA CYS A 114 -0.89 -0.12 -4.85
C CYS A 114 0.46 -0.14 -4.11
N ASP A 115 1.06 1.03 -3.82
CA ASP A 115 2.40 1.14 -3.22
C ASP A 115 2.52 0.35 -1.90
N TYR A 116 1.46 0.33 -1.11
CA TYR A 116 1.44 -0.34 0.20
C TYR A 116 1.21 -1.85 0.15
N LEU A 117 0.91 -2.42 -1.02
CA LEU A 117 0.77 -3.87 -1.17
C LEU A 117 2.11 -4.60 -1.09
N GLY A 118 3.20 -3.91 -1.47
CA GLY A 118 4.51 -4.50 -1.67
C GLY A 118 4.59 -5.30 -2.99
N TRP A 119 5.82 -5.53 -3.47
CA TRP A 119 6.05 -6.15 -4.78
C TRP A 119 5.43 -7.54 -4.92
N LYS A 120 5.53 -8.37 -3.90
CA LYS A 120 5.02 -9.74 -3.94
C LYS A 120 3.50 -9.77 -4.17
N ASN A 121 2.74 -9.05 -3.35
CA ASN A 121 1.29 -9.00 -3.47
C ASN A 121 0.84 -8.30 -4.76
N PHE A 122 1.57 -7.26 -5.19
CA PHE A 122 1.27 -6.58 -6.44
C PHE A 122 1.50 -7.49 -7.65
N LYS A 123 2.57 -8.27 -7.67
CA LYS A 123 2.83 -9.25 -8.71
C LYS A 123 1.78 -10.37 -8.76
N GLU A 124 1.35 -10.86 -7.60
CA GLU A 124 0.27 -11.83 -7.51
C GLU A 124 -1.06 -11.27 -8.05
N LEU A 125 -1.37 -10.01 -7.74
CA LEU A 125 -2.54 -9.29 -8.25
C LEU A 125 -2.49 -9.15 -9.78
N ILE A 126 -1.34 -8.78 -10.36
CA ILE A 126 -1.15 -8.68 -11.81
C ILE A 126 -1.40 -10.03 -12.48
N ASN A 127 -0.84 -11.10 -11.93
CA ASN A 127 -1.00 -12.44 -12.46
C ASN A 127 -2.46 -12.90 -12.40
N GLU A 128 -3.17 -12.57 -11.33
CA GLU A 128 -4.60 -12.87 -11.19
C GLU A 128 -5.45 -12.15 -12.22
N LEU A 129 -5.17 -10.86 -12.42
CA LEU A 129 -5.87 -10.04 -13.41
C LEU A 129 -5.44 -10.35 -14.85
N LYS A 130 -4.35 -11.11 -15.05
CA LYS A 130 -3.75 -11.44 -16.36
C LYS A 130 -3.49 -10.20 -17.21
N ILE A 131 -2.96 -9.15 -16.60
CA ILE A 131 -2.70 -7.86 -17.23
C ILE A 131 -1.21 -7.64 -17.48
N ASP A 132 -0.93 -6.80 -18.48
CA ASP A 132 0.43 -6.39 -18.82
C ASP A 132 0.97 -5.34 -17.83
N THR A 133 2.29 -5.35 -17.66
CA THR A 133 3.00 -4.41 -16.78
C THR A 133 3.85 -3.47 -17.64
N GLU A 134 3.66 -2.17 -17.46
CA GLU A 134 4.52 -1.14 -18.03
C GLU A 134 5.51 -0.64 -16.99
N TYR A 135 6.78 -0.64 -17.35
CA TYR A 135 7.86 -0.06 -16.54
C TYR A 135 8.21 1.32 -17.08
N ILE A 136 8.05 2.35 -16.24
CA ILE A 136 8.38 3.74 -16.57
C ILE A 136 9.58 4.14 -15.70
N ASN A 137 10.70 4.48 -16.33
CA ASN A 137 11.91 4.97 -15.68
C ASN A 137 11.77 6.40 -15.18
#